data_4fe64ffe9a9bb63697bab9abe95be6a3
#
_entry.id   4fe64ffe9a9bb63697bab9abe95be6a3
#
_cell.length_a   1.000
_cell.length_b   1.000
_cell.length_c   1.000
_cell.angle_alpha   90.00
_cell.angle_beta   90.00
_cell.angle_gamma   90.00
#
_symmetry.space_group_name_H-M   'P 1'
#
loop_
_entity.id
_entity.type
_entity.pdbx_description
1 polymer ?
#
loop_
_entity_poly.entity_id
_entity_poly.type
_entity_poly.pdbx_seq_one_letter_code
_entity_poly.pdbx_strand_id
1 'polypeptide(L)'
;PTDFIEQLDTMYMCGNLGDPIVAKDTLEVFDLFRHHNQQMWLSMNTNAGAKSVEWWRELARIIGRNGAVIFSVDGLKDTNHLYRQNVVWENVERNMRAFIDAGGRARWDYIIFGHNEHQVEEAEALAESWGVERFQKKKSARFFTAGSERKEVHQARNRKGEQTQAIAEPAKKENKNIALEKTAEIKKTYGSMMDYYNKCKINCKAIVKKEIFVTAEGLLMPCCWTAGRMYKWWHKDYRVEQIWDHIDNAGGKQGIDVINNDLQAVMNGQLLKDIEDSWNLSSIEQGKLGVCAMKCGTEFDPFAEQFR
;
A
#
# COMPACT_ATOMS: atom_id res chain seq x y z
N PRO A 1 7.04 9.10 -20.91
CA PRO A 1 8.21 9.32 -21.74
C PRO A 1 9.27 8.24 -21.47
N THR A 2 9.92 7.74 -22.51
CA THR A 2 10.90 6.63 -22.40
C THR A 2 12.16 7.06 -21.66
N ASP A 3 12.62 8.28 -21.89
CA ASP A 3 13.73 8.91 -21.19
C ASP A 3 13.51 9.01 -19.67
N PHE A 4 12.28 9.16 -19.24
CA PHE A 4 11.93 9.10 -17.82
C PHE A 4 12.02 7.66 -17.28
N ILE A 5 11.53 6.66 -18.02
CA ILE A 5 11.59 5.23 -17.62
C ILE A 5 13.05 4.79 -17.47
N GLU A 6 13.94 5.23 -18.34
CA GLU A 6 15.37 4.89 -18.31
C GLU A 6 16.10 5.37 -17.04
N GLN A 7 15.58 6.39 -16.37
CA GLN A 7 16.15 6.97 -15.15
C GLN A 7 15.63 6.31 -13.85
N LEU A 8 14.60 5.46 -13.94
CA LEU A 8 13.98 4.88 -12.75
C LEU A 8 14.78 3.69 -12.21
N ASP A 9 15.00 3.68 -10.91
CA ASP A 9 15.58 2.52 -10.21
C ASP A 9 14.53 1.43 -9.93
N THR A 10 13.26 1.83 -9.74
CA THR A 10 12.19 0.90 -9.34
C THR A 10 10.85 1.29 -9.95
N MET A 11 10.11 0.30 -10.42
CA MET A 11 8.68 0.40 -10.70
C MET A 11 7.91 -0.61 -9.85
N TYR A 12 6.86 -0.11 -9.18
CA TYR A 12 6.10 -0.91 -8.22
C TYR A 12 4.59 -0.73 -8.36
N MET A 13 3.88 -1.80 -8.66
CA MET A 13 2.41 -1.82 -8.66
C MET A 13 1.89 -2.17 -7.26
N CYS A 14 1.53 -1.16 -6.46
CA CYS A 14 1.15 -1.36 -5.06
C CYS A 14 -0.25 -1.93 -4.84
N GLY A 15 -1.11 -1.91 -5.85
CA GLY A 15 -2.48 -2.40 -5.73
C GLY A 15 -3.33 -1.64 -4.71
N ASN A 16 -3.17 -0.33 -4.61
CA ASN A 16 -3.78 0.51 -3.55
C ASN A 16 -5.32 0.46 -3.55
N LEU A 17 -5.94 0.36 -4.72
CA LEU A 17 -7.40 0.35 -4.91
C LEU A 17 -7.91 -0.89 -5.65
N GLY A 18 -7.10 -1.88 -5.77
CA GLY A 18 -7.39 -3.14 -6.43
C GLY A 18 -6.15 -4.00 -6.49
N ASP A 19 -6.24 -5.18 -7.07
CA ASP A 19 -5.09 -6.03 -7.29
C ASP A 19 -4.55 -5.81 -8.72
N PRO A 20 -3.24 -5.58 -8.91
CA PRO A 20 -2.66 -5.37 -10.24
C PRO A 20 -2.97 -6.49 -11.24
N ILE A 21 -3.15 -7.73 -10.77
CA ILE A 21 -3.45 -8.86 -11.67
C ILE A 21 -4.82 -8.73 -12.36
N VAL A 22 -5.74 -7.88 -11.88
CA VAL A 22 -7.05 -7.71 -12.52
C VAL A 22 -6.99 -6.72 -13.70
N ALA A 23 -5.96 -5.89 -13.78
CA ALA A 23 -5.76 -5.05 -14.95
C ALA A 23 -5.47 -5.90 -16.20
N LYS A 24 -5.87 -5.40 -17.35
CA LYS A 24 -5.74 -6.16 -18.62
C LYS A 24 -4.31 -6.14 -19.14
N ASP A 25 -3.62 -5.05 -18.90
CA ASP A 25 -2.34 -4.63 -19.48
C ASP A 25 -1.15 -4.76 -18.51
N THR A 26 -1.32 -5.48 -17.39
CA THR A 26 -0.25 -5.62 -16.38
C THR A 26 1.05 -6.18 -16.96
N LEU A 27 0.98 -7.21 -17.81
CA LEU A 27 2.17 -7.78 -18.44
C LEU A 27 2.82 -6.81 -19.40
N GLU A 28 2.02 -6.15 -20.24
CA GLU A 28 2.46 -5.17 -21.22
C GLU A 28 3.16 -3.99 -20.54
N VAL A 29 2.62 -3.51 -19.42
CA VAL A 29 3.25 -2.43 -18.64
C VAL A 29 4.58 -2.91 -18.07
N PHE A 30 4.66 -4.08 -17.43
CA PHE A 30 5.94 -4.60 -16.94
C PHE A 30 6.95 -4.83 -18.05
N ASP A 31 6.52 -5.35 -19.20
CA ASP A 31 7.39 -5.57 -20.36
C ASP A 31 7.92 -4.25 -20.94
N LEU A 32 7.07 -3.23 -21.04
CA LEU A 32 7.48 -1.88 -21.45
C LEU A 32 8.59 -1.33 -20.55
N PHE A 33 8.41 -1.38 -19.24
CA PHE A 33 9.40 -0.88 -18.30
C PHE A 33 10.69 -1.70 -18.37
N ARG A 34 10.61 -3.02 -18.48
CA ARG A 34 11.77 -3.91 -18.64
C ARG A 34 12.50 -3.66 -19.95
N HIS A 35 11.76 -3.41 -21.04
CA HIS A 35 12.35 -3.10 -22.35
C HIS A 35 13.23 -1.86 -22.31
N HIS A 36 12.72 -0.79 -21.70
CA HIS A 36 13.44 0.50 -21.63
C HIS A 36 14.50 0.55 -20.53
N ASN A 37 14.37 -0.24 -19.47
CA ASN A 37 15.39 -0.29 -18.41
C ASN A 37 15.56 -1.71 -17.88
N GLN A 38 16.57 -2.41 -18.39
CA GLN A 38 16.91 -3.79 -18.04
C GLN A 38 17.36 -3.97 -16.57
N GLN A 39 17.85 -2.88 -15.92
CA GLN A 39 18.35 -2.94 -14.56
C GLN A 39 17.30 -2.54 -13.52
N MET A 40 16.17 -1.98 -13.95
CA MET A 40 15.12 -1.52 -13.06
C MET A 40 14.59 -2.66 -12.19
N TRP A 41 14.38 -2.38 -10.91
CA TRP A 41 13.68 -3.29 -10.01
C TRP A 41 12.17 -3.24 -10.27
N LEU A 42 11.60 -4.34 -10.74
CA LEU A 42 10.16 -4.48 -10.99
C LEU A 42 9.49 -5.26 -9.87
N SER A 43 8.39 -4.74 -9.32
CA SER A 43 7.65 -5.47 -8.31
C SER A 43 6.17 -5.12 -8.25
N MET A 44 5.37 -5.99 -7.63
CA MET A 44 3.97 -5.74 -7.34
C MET A 44 3.50 -6.48 -6.08
N ASN A 45 2.43 -5.99 -5.48
CA ASN A 45 1.65 -6.72 -4.48
C ASN A 45 0.42 -7.37 -5.13
N THR A 46 0.14 -8.62 -4.74
CA THR A 46 -1.04 -9.33 -5.23
C THR A 46 -1.52 -10.37 -4.23
N ASN A 47 -2.81 -10.72 -4.29
CA ASN A 47 -3.39 -11.85 -3.54
C ASN A 47 -3.29 -13.18 -4.30
N ALA A 48 -2.72 -13.22 -5.48
CA ALA A 48 -2.56 -14.38 -6.36
C ALA A 48 -3.88 -15.09 -6.78
N GLY A 49 -5.04 -14.50 -6.53
CA GLY A 49 -6.34 -15.19 -6.68
C GLY A 49 -6.83 -15.37 -8.12
N ALA A 50 -6.14 -14.83 -9.12
CA ALA A 50 -6.60 -14.81 -10.50
C ALA A 50 -5.48 -15.11 -11.53
N LYS A 51 -5.84 -15.14 -12.80
CA LYS A 51 -4.99 -15.42 -13.97
C LYS A 51 -4.63 -16.89 -14.15
N SER A 52 -4.19 -17.24 -15.37
CA SER A 52 -3.76 -18.60 -15.72
C SER A 52 -2.30 -18.87 -15.32
N VAL A 53 -1.90 -20.13 -15.33
CA VAL A 53 -0.52 -20.56 -15.08
C VAL A 53 0.45 -19.92 -16.09
N GLU A 54 0.06 -19.83 -17.35
CA GLU A 54 0.86 -19.24 -18.43
C GLU A 54 1.11 -17.75 -18.16
N TRP A 55 0.10 -17.03 -17.68
CA TRP A 55 0.23 -15.63 -17.30
C TRP A 55 1.27 -15.43 -16.17
N TRP A 56 1.25 -16.29 -15.15
CA TRP A 56 2.22 -16.23 -14.05
C TRP A 56 3.63 -16.58 -14.47
N ARG A 57 3.78 -17.54 -15.38
CA ARG A 57 5.09 -17.89 -15.98
C ARG A 57 5.64 -16.73 -16.81
N GLU A 58 4.79 -16.08 -17.59
CA GLU A 58 5.18 -14.92 -18.39
C GLU A 58 5.56 -13.74 -17.49
N LEU A 59 4.82 -13.48 -16.42
CA LEU A 59 5.18 -12.46 -15.42
C LEU A 59 6.57 -12.74 -14.82
N ALA A 60 6.86 -13.99 -14.49
CA ALA A 60 8.17 -14.39 -13.97
C ALA A 60 9.30 -14.10 -14.98
N ARG A 61 9.06 -14.39 -16.25
CA ARG A 61 9.99 -14.11 -17.35
C ARG A 61 10.28 -12.61 -17.48
N ILE A 62 9.25 -11.78 -17.47
CA ILE A 62 9.36 -10.32 -17.65
C ILE A 62 10.06 -9.68 -16.45
N ILE A 63 9.65 -10.02 -15.23
CA ILE A 63 10.25 -9.48 -13.99
C ILE A 63 11.72 -9.90 -13.89
N GLY A 64 12.03 -11.17 -14.21
CA GLY A 64 13.38 -11.70 -14.20
C GLY A 64 14.09 -11.57 -12.85
N ARG A 65 15.43 -11.45 -12.88
CA ARG A 65 16.25 -11.36 -11.66
C ARG A 65 16.17 -10.02 -10.95
N ASN A 66 15.85 -8.95 -11.68
CA ASN A 66 15.75 -7.60 -11.16
C ASN A 66 14.32 -7.28 -10.74
N GLY A 67 13.74 -8.09 -9.87
CA GLY A 67 12.42 -7.85 -9.33
C GLY A 67 11.90 -8.97 -8.46
N ALA A 68 10.71 -8.77 -7.88
CA ALA A 68 10.02 -9.78 -7.08
C ALA A 68 8.51 -9.51 -7.05
N VAL A 69 7.71 -10.56 -6.91
CA VAL A 69 6.29 -10.45 -6.60
C VAL A 69 6.08 -10.64 -5.10
N ILE A 70 5.33 -9.73 -4.48
CA ILE A 70 4.95 -9.80 -3.07
C ILE A 70 3.53 -10.37 -3.00
N PHE A 71 3.43 -11.59 -2.57
CA PHE A 71 2.18 -12.30 -2.39
C PHE A 71 1.57 -11.95 -1.03
N SER A 72 0.43 -11.30 -1.04
CA SER A 72 -0.31 -10.90 0.16
C SER A 72 -1.34 -11.98 0.49
N VAL A 73 -0.91 -13.01 1.22
CA VAL A 73 -1.70 -14.18 1.58
C VAL A 73 -1.75 -14.30 3.11
N ASP A 74 -2.94 -14.22 3.68
CA ASP A 74 -3.13 -14.01 5.12
C ASP A 74 -3.85 -15.20 5.77
N GLY A 75 -3.30 -16.38 5.59
CA GLY A 75 -3.79 -17.66 6.09
C GLY A 75 -3.53 -18.79 5.11
N LEU A 76 -3.93 -20.01 5.46
CA LEU A 76 -3.90 -21.19 4.62
C LEU A 76 -5.28 -21.47 4.02
N LYS A 77 -5.51 -22.70 3.57
CA LYS A 77 -6.73 -23.11 2.83
C LYS A 77 -8.04 -22.76 3.57
N ASP A 78 -8.06 -22.93 4.87
CA ASP A 78 -9.24 -22.78 5.73
C ASP A 78 -9.42 -21.36 6.31
N THR A 79 -8.42 -20.48 6.20
CA THR A 79 -8.45 -19.16 6.83
C THR A 79 -8.19 -18.00 5.89
N ASN A 80 -7.44 -18.17 4.78
CA ASN A 80 -7.08 -17.08 3.88
C ASN A 80 -8.31 -16.31 3.36
N HIS A 81 -9.38 -17.02 2.99
CA HIS A 81 -10.61 -16.44 2.48
C HIS A 81 -11.37 -15.56 3.50
N LEU A 82 -11.09 -15.74 4.79
CA LEU A 82 -11.72 -14.94 5.85
C LEU A 82 -11.33 -13.47 5.76
N TYR A 83 -10.13 -13.17 5.35
CA TYR A 83 -9.68 -11.81 5.11
C TYR A 83 -9.57 -11.49 3.61
N ARG A 84 -8.99 -12.38 2.80
CA ARG A 84 -8.89 -12.27 1.34
C ARG A 84 -10.18 -12.79 0.69
N GLN A 85 -11.27 -12.03 0.87
CA GLN A 85 -12.60 -12.42 0.39
C GLN A 85 -12.59 -12.67 -1.12
N ASN A 86 -13.33 -13.69 -1.56
CA ASN A 86 -13.42 -14.14 -2.96
C ASN A 86 -12.11 -14.69 -3.55
N VAL A 87 -11.12 -15.00 -2.74
CA VAL A 87 -9.89 -15.67 -3.16
C VAL A 87 -9.97 -17.15 -2.82
N VAL A 88 -9.83 -17.99 -3.85
CA VAL A 88 -9.84 -19.45 -3.74
C VAL A 88 -8.41 -19.93 -3.51
N TRP A 89 -8.19 -20.71 -2.46
CA TRP A 89 -6.85 -21.17 -2.04
C TRP A 89 -6.11 -21.93 -3.14
N GLU A 90 -6.80 -22.85 -3.82
CA GLU A 90 -6.22 -23.66 -4.90
C GLU A 90 -5.67 -22.79 -6.04
N ASN A 91 -6.27 -21.62 -6.28
CA ASN A 91 -5.73 -20.64 -7.23
C ASN A 91 -4.46 -19.98 -6.68
N VAL A 92 -4.45 -19.60 -5.40
CA VAL A 92 -3.27 -18.98 -4.76
C VAL A 92 -2.07 -19.92 -4.85
N GLU A 93 -2.22 -21.16 -4.39
CA GLU A 93 -1.18 -22.18 -4.42
C GLU A 93 -0.67 -22.41 -5.84
N ARG A 94 -1.57 -22.71 -6.78
CA ARG A 94 -1.22 -22.95 -8.18
C ARG A 94 -0.46 -21.79 -8.80
N ASN A 95 -0.91 -20.58 -8.56
CA ASN A 95 -0.37 -19.37 -9.17
C ASN A 95 1.00 -18.98 -8.57
N MET A 96 1.15 -19.06 -7.25
CA MET A 96 2.44 -18.82 -6.59
C MET A 96 3.48 -19.83 -7.06
N ARG A 97 3.13 -21.12 -7.11
CA ARG A 97 4.03 -22.18 -7.59
C ARG A 97 4.40 -21.97 -9.05
N ALA A 98 3.41 -21.66 -9.92
CA ALA A 98 3.68 -21.40 -11.34
C ALA A 98 4.68 -20.25 -11.55
N PHE A 99 4.59 -19.19 -10.73
CA PHE A 99 5.54 -18.07 -10.76
C PHE A 99 6.94 -18.48 -10.28
N ILE A 100 7.01 -19.20 -9.15
CA ILE A 100 8.28 -19.64 -8.56
C ILE A 100 8.98 -20.67 -9.46
N ASP A 101 8.26 -21.70 -9.94
CA ASP A 101 8.78 -22.74 -10.81
C ASP A 101 9.32 -22.19 -12.14
N ALA A 102 8.81 -21.05 -12.59
CA ALA A 102 9.32 -20.31 -13.76
C ALA A 102 10.54 -19.42 -13.43
N GLY A 103 11.09 -19.50 -12.22
CA GLY A 103 12.26 -18.74 -11.77
C GLY A 103 11.94 -17.35 -11.21
N GLY A 104 10.67 -17.04 -10.97
CA GLY A 104 10.24 -15.78 -10.36
C GLY A 104 10.63 -15.71 -8.87
N ARG A 105 11.08 -14.53 -8.43
CA ARG A 105 11.40 -14.27 -7.02
C ARG A 105 10.14 -13.92 -6.26
N ALA A 106 9.68 -14.80 -5.39
CA ALA A 106 8.48 -14.65 -4.57
C ALA A 106 8.80 -14.19 -3.16
N ARG A 107 8.05 -13.22 -2.66
CA ARG A 107 8.01 -12.84 -1.25
C ARG A 107 6.59 -13.03 -0.75
N TRP A 108 6.43 -13.53 0.46
CA TRP A 108 5.12 -13.76 1.04
C TRP A 108 4.92 -12.86 2.27
N ASP A 109 3.99 -11.90 2.14
CA ASP A 109 3.56 -11.05 3.23
C ASP A 109 2.33 -11.67 3.91
N TYR A 110 2.45 -11.96 5.21
CA TYR A 110 1.43 -12.58 6.03
C TYR A 110 1.01 -11.66 7.18
N ILE A 111 -0.20 -11.10 7.10
CA ILE A 111 -0.75 -10.27 8.18
C ILE A 111 -1.36 -11.20 9.23
N ILE A 112 -0.87 -11.10 10.47
CA ILE A 112 -1.36 -11.92 11.56
C ILE A 112 -2.64 -11.33 12.14
N PHE A 113 -3.68 -12.14 12.19
CA PHE A 113 -4.99 -11.88 12.78
C PHE A 113 -5.36 -12.99 13.77
N GLY A 114 -6.42 -12.81 14.57
CA GLY A 114 -6.87 -13.85 15.50
C GLY A 114 -7.24 -15.17 14.84
N HIS A 115 -7.79 -15.13 13.63
CA HIS A 115 -8.23 -16.32 12.90
C HIS A 115 -7.10 -17.13 12.24
N ASN A 116 -5.94 -16.53 12.01
CA ASN A 116 -4.82 -17.18 11.30
C ASN A 116 -3.53 -17.26 12.15
N GLU A 117 -3.55 -16.77 13.39
CA GLU A 117 -2.38 -16.73 14.27
C GLU A 117 -1.78 -18.12 14.54
N HIS A 118 -2.62 -19.15 14.60
CA HIS A 118 -2.19 -20.52 14.83
C HIS A 118 -1.51 -21.18 13.63
N GLN A 119 -1.61 -20.58 12.44
CA GLN A 119 -1.05 -21.13 11.20
C GLN A 119 0.28 -20.46 10.77
N VAL A 120 0.81 -19.51 11.54
CA VAL A 120 1.98 -18.73 11.15
C VAL A 120 3.19 -19.62 10.86
N GLU A 121 3.46 -20.59 11.74
CA GLU A 121 4.60 -21.52 11.60
C GLU A 121 4.42 -22.47 10.42
N GLU A 122 3.20 -22.99 10.23
CA GLU A 122 2.86 -23.85 9.10
C GLU A 122 2.97 -23.11 7.77
N ALA A 123 2.49 -21.84 7.70
CA ALA A 123 2.59 -21.00 6.52
C ALA A 123 4.06 -20.66 6.19
N GLU A 124 4.90 -20.42 7.19
CA GLU A 124 6.33 -20.17 7.01
C GLU A 124 7.05 -21.41 6.46
N ALA A 125 6.79 -22.59 7.02
CA ALA A 125 7.33 -23.85 6.52
C ALA A 125 6.85 -24.18 5.10
N LEU A 126 5.59 -23.88 4.80
CA LEU A 126 5.03 -24.04 3.45
C LEU A 126 5.71 -23.10 2.45
N ALA A 127 5.92 -21.84 2.83
CA ALA A 127 6.62 -20.84 2.01
C ALA A 127 8.06 -21.31 1.70
N GLU A 128 8.79 -21.83 2.68
CA GLU A 128 10.12 -22.40 2.49
C GLU A 128 10.09 -23.59 1.53
N SER A 129 9.14 -24.51 1.70
CA SER A 129 8.98 -25.68 0.84
C SER A 129 8.68 -25.33 -0.63
N TRP A 130 8.04 -24.19 -0.89
CA TRP A 130 7.76 -23.68 -2.24
C TRP A 130 8.91 -22.88 -2.83
N GLY A 131 9.95 -22.55 -2.05
CA GLY A 131 11.08 -21.72 -2.51
C GLY A 131 10.78 -20.22 -2.49
N VAL A 132 9.89 -19.77 -1.59
CA VAL A 132 9.65 -18.35 -1.34
C VAL A 132 10.94 -17.73 -0.77
N GLU A 133 11.44 -16.65 -1.38
CA GLU A 133 12.67 -15.96 -0.97
C GLU A 133 12.59 -15.36 0.43
N ARG A 134 11.41 -14.85 0.79
CA ARG A 134 11.18 -14.19 2.08
C ARG A 134 9.73 -14.35 2.54
N PHE A 135 9.55 -14.90 3.72
CA PHE A 135 8.27 -14.87 4.46
C PHE A 135 8.28 -13.71 5.45
N GLN A 136 7.34 -12.79 5.35
CA GLN A 136 7.29 -11.59 6.18
C GLN A 136 6.03 -11.57 7.05
N LYS A 137 6.19 -11.81 8.34
CA LYS A 137 5.13 -11.62 9.34
C LYS A 137 4.83 -10.13 9.50
N LYS A 138 3.55 -9.75 9.44
CA LYS A 138 3.09 -8.37 9.58
C LYS A 138 2.11 -8.20 10.72
N LYS A 139 2.36 -7.25 11.60
CA LYS A 139 1.48 -6.87 12.71
C LYS A 139 0.54 -5.76 12.26
N SER A 140 -0.76 -6.05 12.24
CA SER A 140 -1.75 -5.13 11.66
C SER A 140 -1.97 -3.87 12.51
N ALA A 141 -1.95 -2.71 11.88
CA ALA A 141 -2.36 -1.44 12.48
C ALA A 141 -3.89 -1.17 12.35
N ARG A 142 -4.69 -2.14 11.88
CA ARG A 142 -6.16 -1.98 11.70
C ARG A 142 -6.94 -1.96 13.00
N PHE A 143 -6.31 -2.37 14.08
CA PHE A 143 -6.91 -2.42 15.42
C PHE A 143 -6.79 -1.11 16.20
N PHE A 144 -6.46 -0.02 15.51
CA PHE A 144 -6.39 1.32 16.09
C PHE A 144 -7.44 2.24 15.48
N THR A 145 -8.01 3.11 16.30
CA THR A 145 -8.80 4.25 15.83
C THR A 145 -7.88 5.41 15.44
N ALA A 146 -8.42 6.40 14.73
CA ALA A 146 -7.72 7.67 14.48
C ALA A 146 -7.34 8.39 15.79
N GLY A 147 -8.14 8.23 16.85
CA GLY A 147 -7.86 8.72 18.19
C GLY A 147 -6.88 7.86 19.00
N SER A 148 -6.32 6.81 18.37
CA SER A 148 -5.37 5.88 18.99
C SER A 148 -5.94 5.09 20.17
N GLU A 149 -7.20 4.70 20.03
CA GLU A 149 -7.83 3.72 20.91
C GLU A 149 -7.74 2.34 20.28
N ARG A 150 -7.54 1.32 21.11
CA ARG A 150 -7.53 -0.06 20.67
C ARG A 150 -8.93 -0.54 20.32
N LYS A 151 -9.04 -1.28 19.24
CA LYS A 151 -10.22 -2.07 18.86
C LYS A 151 -9.82 -3.52 18.81
N GLU A 152 -10.51 -4.36 19.55
CA GLU A 152 -10.28 -5.81 19.51
C GLU A 152 -10.75 -6.45 18.20
N VAL A 153 -11.65 -5.75 17.49
CA VAL A 153 -12.26 -6.24 16.25
C VAL A 153 -12.19 -5.15 15.16
N HIS A 154 -11.69 -5.54 14.01
CA HIS A 154 -11.76 -4.75 12.79
C HIS A 154 -12.93 -5.21 11.93
N GLN A 155 -13.83 -4.28 11.57
CA GLN A 155 -14.94 -4.54 10.66
C GLN A 155 -14.46 -4.34 9.21
N ALA A 156 -14.29 -5.44 8.48
CA ALA A 156 -14.01 -5.39 7.05
C ALA A 156 -15.23 -4.85 6.29
N ARG A 157 -14.98 -4.16 5.18
CA ARG A 157 -16.03 -3.59 4.33
C ARG A 157 -15.81 -3.96 2.88
N ASN A 158 -16.90 -4.21 2.18
CA ASN A 158 -16.88 -4.41 0.73
C ASN A 158 -16.79 -3.06 -0.03
N ARG A 159 -16.80 -3.12 -1.36
CA ARG A 159 -16.75 -1.93 -2.22
C ARG A 159 -17.93 -0.98 -2.06
N LYS A 160 -19.06 -1.44 -1.53
CA LYS A 160 -20.24 -0.61 -1.26
C LYS A 160 -20.19 0.04 0.13
N GLY A 161 -19.14 -0.22 0.92
CA GLY A 161 -19.01 0.25 2.30
C GLY A 161 -19.79 -0.58 3.32
N GLU A 162 -20.43 -1.67 2.89
CA GLU A 162 -21.18 -2.58 3.76
C GLU A 162 -20.21 -3.41 4.62
N GLN A 163 -20.52 -3.58 5.89
CA GLN A 163 -19.73 -4.44 6.77
C GLN A 163 -19.90 -5.89 6.36
N THR A 164 -18.78 -6.59 6.15
CA THR A 164 -18.80 -7.98 5.68
C THR A 164 -18.35 -8.96 6.74
N GLN A 165 -17.22 -8.68 7.40
CA GLN A 165 -16.63 -9.62 8.34
C GLN A 165 -15.98 -8.90 9.52
N ALA A 166 -16.15 -9.49 10.70
CA ALA A 166 -15.46 -9.10 11.91
C ALA A 166 -14.14 -9.89 12.02
N ILE A 167 -13.02 -9.18 12.03
CA ILE A 167 -11.68 -9.76 12.14
C ILE A 167 -11.13 -9.42 13.51
N ALA A 168 -10.84 -10.44 14.31
CA ALA A 168 -10.28 -10.28 15.65
C ALA A 168 -8.77 -9.98 15.60
N GLU A 169 -8.32 -9.22 16.60
CA GLU A 169 -6.89 -9.02 16.85
C GLU A 169 -6.22 -10.34 17.27
N PRO A 170 -4.93 -10.56 16.99
CA PRO A 170 -4.18 -11.71 17.51
C PRO A 170 -4.26 -11.79 19.04
N ALA A 171 -4.28 -13.00 19.57
CA ALA A 171 -4.29 -13.22 21.03
C ALA A 171 -2.91 -12.97 21.64
N LYS A 172 -1.85 -13.49 20.99
CA LYS A 172 -0.48 -13.41 21.49
C LYS A 172 0.04 -11.98 21.41
N LYS A 173 0.67 -11.50 22.50
CA LYS A 173 1.18 -10.12 22.60
C LYS A 173 2.24 -9.81 21.54
N GLU A 174 3.12 -10.76 21.25
CA GLU A 174 4.17 -10.64 20.26
C GLU A 174 3.67 -10.42 18.83
N ASN A 175 2.43 -10.81 18.54
CA ASN A 175 1.78 -10.64 17.23
C ASN A 175 0.96 -9.34 17.14
N LYS A 176 0.83 -8.60 18.24
CA LYS A 176 0.13 -7.32 18.26
C LYS A 176 1.04 -6.19 17.84
N ASN A 177 0.46 -5.22 17.13
CA ASN A 177 1.20 -4.00 16.78
C ASN A 177 1.34 -3.11 18.03
N ILE A 178 2.58 -2.73 18.34
CA ILE A 178 2.92 -1.94 19.54
C ILE A 178 2.81 -0.43 19.33
N ALA A 179 2.39 0.04 18.16
CA ALA A 179 2.27 1.48 17.89
C ALA A 179 1.34 2.20 18.91
N LEU A 180 0.39 1.49 19.53
CA LEU A 180 -0.44 2.05 20.61
C LEU A 180 0.34 2.44 21.87
N GLU A 181 1.38 1.71 22.20
CA GLU A 181 2.23 2.05 23.35
C GLU A 181 2.94 3.39 23.11
N LYS A 182 3.40 3.59 21.87
CA LYS A 182 4.00 4.88 21.46
C LYS A 182 2.99 6.03 21.43
N THR A 183 1.72 5.77 21.09
CA THR A 183 0.70 6.82 21.15
C THR A 183 0.45 7.33 22.56
N ALA A 184 0.60 6.49 23.58
CA ALA A 184 0.48 6.91 24.97
C ALA A 184 1.59 7.90 25.36
N GLU A 185 2.82 7.70 24.88
CA GLU A 185 3.95 8.62 25.09
C GLU A 185 3.73 9.95 24.35
N ILE A 186 3.30 9.89 23.09
CA ILE A 186 2.94 11.07 22.30
C ILE A 186 1.85 11.90 23.00
N LYS A 187 0.78 11.26 23.49
CA LYS A 187 -0.28 11.95 24.22
C LYS A 187 0.21 12.62 25.51
N LYS A 188 1.18 12.05 26.21
CA LYS A 188 1.79 12.70 27.38
C LYS A 188 2.51 13.99 27.01
N THR A 189 3.21 14.01 25.87
CA THR A 189 3.99 15.16 25.41
C THR A 189 3.11 16.24 24.81
N TYR A 190 2.12 15.86 23.99
CA TYR A 190 1.35 16.79 23.17
C TYR A 190 -0.09 17.05 23.68
N GLY A 191 -0.60 16.25 24.62
CA GLY A 191 -1.97 16.29 25.12
C GLY A 191 -2.90 15.34 24.36
N SER A 192 -2.87 15.35 23.03
CA SER A 192 -3.63 14.46 22.18
C SER A 192 -2.88 14.06 20.91
N MET A 193 -3.35 13.05 20.19
CA MET A 193 -2.82 12.73 18.86
C MET A 193 -3.11 13.84 17.86
N MET A 194 -4.24 14.56 17.99
CA MET A 194 -4.56 15.67 17.11
C MET A 194 -3.58 16.84 17.33
N ASP A 195 -3.26 17.16 18.59
CA ASP A 195 -2.25 18.19 18.90
C ASP A 195 -0.87 17.81 18.35
N TYR A 196 -0.51 16.53 18.43
CA TYR A 196 0.69 16.03 17.78
C TYR A 196 0.66 16.25 16.26
N TYR A 197 -0.40 15.84 15.58
CA TYR A 197 -0.51 16.00 14.12
C TYR A 197 -0.49 17.47 13.70
N ASN A 198 -1.06 18.36 14.49
CA ASN A 198 -0.98 19.80 14.26
C ASN A 198 0.45 20.32 14.36
N LYS A 199 1.22 19.87 15.37
CA LYS A 199 2.54 20.40 15.71
C LYS A 199 3.71 19.65 15.10
N CYS A 200 3.52 18.38 14.68
CA CYS A 200 4.62 17.53 14.21
C CYS A 200 5.29 18.12 12.97
N LYS A 201 6.60 17.94 12.90
CA LYS A 201 7.34 18.11 11.65
C LYS A 201 7.03 16.95 10.71
N ILE A 202 6.91 17.24 9.43
CA ILE A 202 6.68 16.24 8.39
C ILE A 202 8.01 16.00 7.66
N ASN A 203 8.42 14.73 7.62
CA ASN A 203 9.52 14.25 6.79
C ASN A 203 8.97 13.32 5.74
N CYS A 204 8.68 13.86 4.57
CA CYS A 204 7.98 13.15 3.51
C CYS A 204 8.80 11.95 2.99
N LYS A 205 8.28 10.75 3.18
CA LYS A 205 8.91 9.50 2.74
C LYS A 205 9.08 9.44 1.22
N ALA A 206 8.14 10.01 0.46
CA ALA A 206 8.21 10.04 -1.00
C ALA A 206 9.36 10.93 -1.49
N ILE A 207 9.56 12.10 -0.87
CA ILE A 207 10.71 12.97 -1.19
C ILE A 207 12.03 12.28 -0.84
N VAL A 208 12.13 11.72 0.37
CA VAL A 208 13.36 11.03 0.82
C VAL A 208 13.74 9.88 -0.12
N LYS A 209 12.76 9.14 -0.62
CA LYS A 209 12.96 8.01 -1.53
C LYS A 209 12.94 8.41 -3.01
N LYS A 210 12.67 9.66 -3.32
CA LYS A 210 12.48 10.17 -4.70
C LYS A 210 11.40 9.38 -5.46
N GLU A 211 10.27 9.15 -4.80
CA GLU A 211 9.14 8.38 -5.33
C GLU A 211 8.03 9.32 -5.80
N ILE A 212 7.34 8.94 -6.86
CA ILE A 212 6.05 9.49 -7.28
C ILE A 212 5.03 8.37 -7.38
N PHE A 213 3.76 8.70 -7.31
CA PHE A 213 2.66 7.76 -7.49
C PHE A 213 1.79 8.19 -8.66
N VAL A 214 1.57 7.27 -9.61
CA VAL A 214 0.62 7.48 -10.70
C VAL A 214 -0.56 6.53 -10.49
N THR A 215 -1.77 7.08 -10.50
CA THR A 215 -2.99 6.28 -10.36
C THR A 215 -3.30 5.49 -11.63
N ALA A 216 -4.22 4.54 -11.56
CA ALA A 216 -4.70 3.82 -12.76
C ALA A 216 -5.44 4.75 -13.77
N GLU A 217 -5.86 5.94 -13.35
CA GLU A 217 -6.43 6.97 -14.23
C GLU A 217 -5.35 7.87 -14.88
N GLY A 218 -4.07 7.65 -14.58
CA GLY A 218 -2.98 8.50 -15.09
C GLY A 218 -2.80 9.80 -14.29
N LEU A 219 -3.27 9.87 -13.04
CA LEU A 219 -3.15 11.07 -12.22
C LEU A 219 -1.91 10.98 -11.33
N LEU A 220 -1.06 12.00 -11.37
CA LEU A 220 0.14 12.08 -10.55
C LEU A 220 -0.18 12.57 -9.15
N MET A 221 0.30 11.84 -8.16
CA MET A 221 0.21 12.15 -6.74
C MET A 221 1.58 11.99 -6.07
N PRO A 222 1.86 12.67 -4.96
CA PRO A 222 3.15 12.49 -4.27
C PRO A 222 3.37 11.07 -3.75
N CYS A 223 2.30 10.38 -3.31
CA CYS A 223 2.40 9.04 -2.78
C CYS A 223 1.04 8.30 -2.76
N CYS A 224 1.07 6.99 -2.53
CA CYS A 224 -0.13 6.17 -2.42
C CYS A 224 -1.07 6.56 -1.26
N TRP A 225 -0.56 7.18 -0.19
CA TRP A 225 -1.38 7.64 0.94
C TRP A 225 -2.26 8.82 0.57
N THR A 226 -1.73 9.80 -0.16
CA THR A 226 -2.50 10.94 -0.67
C THR A 226 -3.48 10.49 -1.75
N ALA A 227 -3.03 9.64 -2.70
CA ALA A 227 -3.90 9.05 -3.70
C ALA A 227 -5.07 8.26 -3.08
N GLY A 228 -4.83 7.51 -1.99
CA GLY A 228 -5.87 6.79 -1.28
C GLY A 228 -6.95 7.71 -0.64
N ARG A 229 -6.67 9.00 -0.48
CA ARG A 229 -7.67 9.97 -0.02
C ARG A 229 -8.60 10.46 -1.15
N MET A 230 -8.16 10.39 -2.39
CA MET A 230 -9.00 10.75 -3.54
C MET A 230 -10.17 9.78 -3.75
N TYR A 231 -10.01 8.51 -3.40
CA TYR A 231 -10.88 7.42 -3.85
C TYR A 231 -11.68 6.78 -2.71
N LYS A 232 -12.25 7.60 -1.82
CA LYS A 232 -13.18 7.11 -0.81
C LYS A 232 -14.59 6.91 -1.38
N TRP A 233 -14.68 6.12 -2.45
CA TRP A 233 -15.90 5.84 -3.19
C TRP A 233 -17.01 5.11 -2.39
N TRP A 234 -16.70 4.59 -1.23
CA TRP A 234 -17.71 4.11 -0.27
C TRP A 234 -18.33 5.25 0.58
N HIS A 235 -17.83 6.47 0.45
CA HIS A 235 -18.37 7.64 1.10
C HIS A 235 -19.24 8.40 0.10
N LYS A 236 -20.46 8.84 0.50
CA LYS A 236 -21.37 9.57 -0.38
C LYS A 236 -20.73 10.80 -1.03
N ASP A 237 -19.89 11.47 -0.26
CA ASP A 237 -19.11 12.60 -0.72
C ASP A 237 -17.63 12.37 -0.42
N TYR A 238 -16.92 11.77 -1.36
CA TYR A 238 -15.48 11.51 -1.25
C TYR A 238 -14.63 12.78 -1.40
N ARG A 239 -15.22 13.87 -1.93
CA ARG A 239 -14.52 15.17 -2.11
C ARG A 239 -14.39 15.99 -0.84
N VAL A 240 -14.96 15.57 0.30
CA VAL A 240 -14.73 16.21 1.61
C VAL A 240 -13.32 16.01 2.18
N GLU A 241 -12.51 15.16 1.57
CA GLU A 241 -11.12 14.97 1.99
C GLU A 241 -10.25 16.16 1.56
N GLN A 242 -9.43 16.67 2.48
CA GLN A 242 -8.55 17.84 2.25
C GLN A 242 -7.72 17.79 0.96
N ILE A 243 -7.38 16.59 0.48
CA ILE A 243 -6.60 16.43 -0.74
C ILE A 243 -7.26 17.05 -1.97
N TRP A 244 -8.60 17.14 -1.96
CA TRP A 244 -9.32 17.72 -3.07
C TRP A 244 -9.15 19.23 -3.18
N ASP A 245 -8.95 19.94 -2.07
CA ASP A 245 -8.64 21.37 -2.09
C ASP A 245 -7.32 21.62 -2.84
N HIS A 246 -6.30 20.82 -2.57
CA HIS A 246 -5.01 20.89 -3.27
C HIS A 246 -5.12 20.49 -4.75
N ILE A 247 -5.93 19.47 -5.07
CA ILE A 247 -6.16 19.05 -6.45
C ILE A 247 -6.92 20.14 -7.22
N ASP A 248 -7.94 20.71 -6.64
CA ASP A 248 -8.72 21.78 -7.29
C ASP A 248 -7.87 23.03 -7.52
N ASN A 249 -7.01 23.43 -6.58
CA ASN A 249 -6.03 24.50 -6.74
C ASN A 249 -5.03 24.22 -7.87
N ALA A 250 -4.71 22.96 -8.10
CA ALA A 250 -3.80 22.54 -9.20
C ALA A 250 -4.51 22.41 -10.57
N GLY A 251 -5.76 22.87 -10.71
CA GLY A 251 -6.54 22.77 -11.94
C GLY A 251 -7.40 21.49 -12.04
N GLY A 252 -7.71 20.89 -10.88
CA GLY A 252 -8.49 19.65 -10.80
C GLY A 252 -7.72 18.43 -11.30
N LYS A 253 -8.45 17.36 -11.62
CA LYS A 253 -7.85 16.15 -12.21
C LYS A 253 -7.06 16.45 -13.49
N GLN A 254 -7.50 17.42 -14.28
CA GLN A 254 -6.84 17.78 -15.53
C GLN A 254 -5.42 18.33 -15.31
N GLY A 255 -5.22 19.10 -14.23
CA GLY A 255 -3.91 19.69 -13.91
C GLY A 255 -2.85 18.68 -13.44
N ILE A 256 -3.28 17.48 -13.03
CA ILE A 256 -2.40 16.41 -12.54
C ILE A 256 -2.41 15.15 -13.42
N ASP A 257 -3.02 15.23 -14.59
CA ASP A 257 -3.14 14.14 -15.57
C ASP A 257 -1.86 14.05 -16.43
N VAL A 258 -1.07 13.00 -16.25
CA VAL A 258 0.17 12.75 -16.99
C VAL A 258 -0.05 12.02 -18.32
N ILE A 259 -1.29 11.65 -18.65
CA ILE A 259 -1.62 11.11 -19.96
C ILE A 259 -1.72 12.24 -20.99
N ASN A 260 -2.35 13.36 -20.58
CA ASN A 260 -2.65 14.48 -21.46
C ASN A 260 -1.73 15.69 -21.26
N ASN A 261 -0.86 15.69 -20.26
CA ASN A 261 0.09 16.77 -20.01
C ASN A 261 1.53 16.23 -19.96
N ASP A 262 2.47 17.12 -20.14
CA ASP A 262 3.89 16.82 -19.98
C ASP A 262 4.19 16.39 -18.51
N LEU A 263 4.81 15.23 -18.33
CA LEU A 263 5.10 14.67 -17.02
C LEU A 263 5.96 15.63 -16.17
N GLN A 264 6.98 16.26 -16.76
CA GLN A 264 7.86 17.16 -16.02
C GLN A 264 7.12 18.43 -15.58
N ALA A 265 6.21 18.94 -16.43
CA ALA A 265 5.37 20.08 -16.08
C ALA A 265 4.42 19.74 -14.90
N VAL A 266 3.80 18.56 -14.92
CA VAL A 266 2.95 18.09 -13.81
C VAL A 266 3.76 17.87 -12.53
N MET A 267 4.95 17.27 -12.62
CA MET A 267 5.84 17.06 -11.46
C MET A 267 6.30 18.38 -10.82
N ASN A 268 6.50 19.42 -11.60
CA ASN A 268 6.85 20.77 -11.12
C ASN A 268 5.61 21.66 -10.88
N GLY A 269 4.43 21.07 -10.99
CA GLY A 269 3.15 21.77 -10.92
C GLY A 269 2.75 22.21 -9.51
N GLN A 270 1.55 22.79 -9.43
CA GLN A 270 1.06 23.42 -8.21
C GLN A 270 0.74 22.41 -7.10
N LEU A 271 0.25 21.18 -7.45
CA LEU A 271 -0.15 20.18 -6.45
C LEU A 271 0.95 19.85 -5.43
N LEU A 272 2.16 19.55 -5.91
CA LEU A 272 3.27 19.15 -5.03
C LEU A 272 3.72 20.32 -4.15
N LYS A 273 3.77 21.52 -4.70
CA LYS A 273 4.11 22.75 -3.97
C LYS A 273 3.10 23.06 -2.88
N ASP A 274 1.80 23.05 -3.19
CA ASP A 274 0.75 23.30 -2.21
C ASP A 274 0.76 22.29 -1.07
N ILE A 275 1.02 21.02 -1.37
CA ILE A 275 1.14 19.99 -0.34
C ILE A 275 2.35 20.27 0.57
N GLU A 276 3.51 20.60 0.03
CA GLU A 276 4.71 20.94 0.81
C GLU A 276 4.51 22.19 1.65
N ASP A 277 3.93 23.25 1.06
CA ASP A 277 3.63 24.49 1.76
C ASP A 277 2.67 24.28 2.92
N SER A 278 1.69 23.37 2.76
CA SER A 278 0.73 23.02 3.81
C SER A 278 1.37 22.49 5.09
N TRP A 279 2.57 21.88 5.00
CA TRP A 279 3.27 21.32 6.18
C TRP A 279 3.72 22.38 7.18
N ASN A 280 3.87 23.61 6.73
CA ASN A 280 4.27 24.76 7.55
C ASN A 280 3.08 25.41 8.28
N LEU A 281 1.85 25.02 7.97
CA LEU A 281 0.67 25.53 8.63
C LEU A 281 0.57 24.98 10.05
N SER A 282 -0.02 25.78 10.95
CA SER A 282 0.00 25.51 12.39
C SER A 282 -0.97 24.39 12.82
N SER A 283 -2.00 24.07 12.00
CA SER A 283 -2.94 23.00 12.31
C SER A 283 -3.61 22.42 11.05
N ILE A 284 -4.19 21.24 11.21
CA ILE A 284 -5.00 20.58 10.16
C ILE A 284 -6.21 21.45 9.81
N GLU A 285 -6.83 22.09 10.82
CA GLU A 285 -7.96 22.99 10.60
C GLU A 285 -7.59 24.23 9.77
N GLN A 286 -6.35 24.68 9.86
CA GLN A 286 -5.81 25.80 9.05
C GLN A 286 -5.22 25.34 7.71
N GLY A 287 -5.40 24.10 7.32
CA GLY A 287 -5.02 23.58 6.01
C GLY A 287 -3.78 22.68 5.97
N LYS A 288 -3.10 22.42 7.11
CA LYS A 288 -2.03 21.43 7.16
C LYS A 288 -2.55 20.06 6.71
N LEU A 289 -1.93 19.45 5.70
CA LEU A 289 -2.46 18.21 5.15
C LEU A 289 -2.34 17.05 6.15
N GLY A 290 -3.48 16.68 6.75
CA GLY A 290 -3.55 15.73 7.86
C GLY A 290 -3.01 14.33 7.51
N VAL A 291 -3.19 13.86 6.27
CA VAL A 291 -2.63 12.57 5.86
C VAL A 291 -1.09 12.57 5.90
N CYS A 292 -0.44 13.68 5.55
CA CYS A 292 1.01 13.81 5.64
C CYS A 292 1.49 13.78 7.10
N ALA A 293 0.82 14.52 7.99
CA ALA A 293 1.11 14.51 9.43
C ALA A 293 0.97 13.09 10.03
N MET A 294 -0.10 12.38 9.67
CA MET A 294 -0.36 11.02 10.16
C MET A 294 0.62 9.95 9.63
N LYS A 295 1.18 10.13 8.42
CA LYS A 295 2.01 9.11 7.74
C LYS A 295 3.50 9.42 7.74
N CYS A 296 3.85 10.69 7.86
CA CYS A 296 5.21 11.19 7.72
C CYS A 296 5.64 12.11 8.87
N GLY A 297 4.86 12.18 9.96
CA GLY A 297 5.28 12.84 11.19
C GLY A 297 6.52 12.17 11.79
N THR A 298 7.48 12.98 12.27
CA THR A 298 8.82 12.49 12.61
C THR A 298 8.88 11.63 13.87
N GLU A 299 7.96 11.81 14.82
CA GLU A 299 8.00 11.14 16.11
C GLU A 299 7.11 9.89 16.20
N PHE A 300 6.17 9.74 15.27
CA PHE A 300 5.23 8.63 15.27
C PHE A 300 4.96 8.09 13.87
N ASP A 301 5.29 6.82 13.66
CA ASP A 301 4.97 6.08 12.45
C ASP A 301 4.31 4.74 12.81
N PRO A 302 2.97 4.63 12.68
CA PRO A 302 2.25 3.40 13.03
C PRO A 302 2.63 2.21 12.11
N PHE A 303 3.26 2.47 10.96
CA PHE A 303 3.67 1.43 10.02
C PHE A 303 5.07 0.90 10.29
N ALA A 304 5.93 1.67 10.97
CA ALA A 304 7.26 1.19 11.36
C ALA A 304 7.18 -0.05 12.25
N GLU A 305 6.12 -0.17 13.05
CA GLU A 305 5.89 -1.29 13.96
C GLU A 305 5.19 -2.49 13.30
N GLN A 306 4.84 -2.37 12.03
CA GLN A 306 4.16 -3.46 11.29
C GLN A 306 5.10 -4.65 11.01
N PHE A 307 6.40 -4.39 10.94
CA PHE A 307 7.41 -5.36 10.52
C PHE A 307 8.36 -5.79 11.67
N ARG A 308 8.08 -5.37 12.89
CA ARG A 308 8.91 -5.66 14.07
C ARG A 308 8.33 -6.74 14.95
#